data_2d404552b865146e40a95d2e2fb1f763
#
_entry.id   2d404552b865146e40a95d2e2fb1f763
#
_cell.length_a   1.000
_cell.length_b   1.000
_cell.length_c   1.000
_cell.angle_alpha   90.00
_cell.angle_beta   90.00
_cell.angle_gamma   90.00
#
_symmetry.space_group_name_H-M   'P 1'
#
loop_
_entity.id
_entity.type
_entity.pdbx_description
1 polymer ?
#
loop_
_entity_poly.entity_id
_entity_poly.type
_entity_poly.pdbx_seq_one_letter_code
_entity_poly.pdbx_strand_id
1 'polypeptide(L)'
;MGLGAAIDYLGSLDRGTVHAYEDELLAYGTRALSSVPGIRIVGTAAQKTSVLSFVMENVHPHDIGTILDQEGVAIRTGHHCTQPLMERMGVPATARASLALYNTKDEIDALVRALDKVREIFD
;
A
#
# COMPACT_ATOMS: atom_id res chain seq x y z
N MET A 1 -17.29 -13.99 19.80
CA MET A 1 -16.13 -14.13 20.69
C MET A 1 -14.90 -13.50 20.05
N GLY A 2 -14.47 -13.87 18.83
CA GLY A 2 -13.29 -13.31 18.19
C GLY A 2 -13.37 -11.80 17.93
N LEU A 3 -14.49 -11.30 17.45
CA LEU A 3 -14.68 -9.86 17.22
C LEU A 3 -14.62 -9.08 18.54
N GLY A 4 -15.22 -9.59 19.61
CA GLY A 4 -15.15 -8.96 20.94
C GLY A 4 -13.73 -8.84 21.46
N ALA A 5 -12.91 -9.88 21.31
CA ALA A 5 -11.48 -9.87 21.68
C ALA A 5 -10.70 -8.84 20.85
N ALA A 6 -10.97 -8.74 19.56
CA ALA A 6 -10.33 -7.74 18.68
C ALA A 6 -10.71 -6.30 19.08
N ILE A 7 -11.96 -6.05 19.42
CA ILE A 7 -12.41 -4.75 19.90
C ILE A 7 -11.74 -4.39 21.23
N ASP A 8 -11.63 -5.34 22.17
CA ASP A 8 -10.95 -5.12 23.45
C ASP A 8 -9.47 -4.80 23.24
N TYR A 9 -8.79 -5.52 22.33
CA TYR A 9 -7.41 -5.24 21.96
C TYR A 9 -7.23 -3.82 21.42
N LEU A 10 -8.04 -3.43 20.44
CA LEU A 10 -8.00 -2.06 19.88
C LEU A 10 -8.37 -1.00 20.91
N GLY A 11 -9.30 -1.31 21.82
CA GLY A 11 -9.68 -0.41 22.91
C GLY A 11 -8.58 -0.20 23.97
N SER A 12 -7.61 -1.12 24.05
CA SER A 12 -6.44 -1.00 24.95
C SER A 12 -5.36 -0.05 24.42
N LEU A 13 -5.43 0.34 23.13
CA LEU A 13 -4.47 1.22 22.48
C LEU A 13 -4.93 2.68 22.56
N ASP A 14 -3.99 3.60 22.67
CA ASP A 14 -4.28 5.03 22.49
C ASP A 14 -4.47 5.33 21.00
N ARG A 15 -5.71 5.51 20.60
CA ARG A 15 -6.10 5.76 19.20
C ARG A 15 -5.46 7.01 18.61
N GLY A 16 -5.28 8.06 19.40
CA GLY A 16 -4.63 9.28 18.95
C GLY A 16 -3.17 9.05 18.55
N THR A 17 -2.44 8.31 19.37
CA THR A 17 -1.04 7.94 19.11
C THR A 17 -0.92 6.99 17.92
N VAL A 18 -1.80 6.00 17.82
CA VAL A 18 -1.84 5.06 16.67
C VAL A 18 -2.09 5.82 15.37
N HIS A 19 -3.09 6.71 15.37
CA HIS A 19 -3.44 7.49 14.18
C HIS A 19 -2.29 8.40 13.74
N ALA A 20 -1.67 9.11 14.66
CA ALA A 20 -0.52 9.96 14.36
C ALA A 20 0.66 9.16 13.78
N TYR A 21 0.92 7.98 14.31
CA TYR A 21 1.97 7.09 13.79
C TYR A 21 1.64 6.58 12.38
N GLU A 22 0.41 6.16 12.15
CA GLU A 22 -0.04 5.71 10.82
C GLU A 22 0.02 6.85 9.78
N ASP A 23 -0.32 8.08 10.17
CA ASP A 23 -0.18 9.26 9.32
C ASP A 23 1.29 9.53 8.97
N GLU A 24 2.21 9.35 9.91
CA GLU A 24 3.65 9.46 9.67
C GLU A 24 4.13 8.39 8.68
N LEU A 25 3.71 7.15 8.86
CA LEU A 25 4.03 6.06 7.93
C LEU A 25 3.45 6.32 6.54
N LEU A 26 2.21 6.81 6.46
CA LEU A 26 1.57 7.17 5.20
C LEU A 26 2.34 8.26 4.46
N ALA A 27 2.74 9.31 5.16
CA ALA A 27 3.54 10.39 4.58
C ALA A 27 4.91 9.90 4.09
N TYR A 28 5.57 9.07 4.88
CA TYR A 28 6.85 8.44 4.51
C TYR A 28 6.69 7.55 3.27
N GLY A 29 5.70 6.65 3.28
CA GLY A 29 5.42 5.74 2.18
C GLY A 29 5.02 6.47 0.89
N THR A 30 4.25 7.54 1.01
CA THR A 30 3.87 8.38 -0.14
C THR A 30 5.10 8.98 -0.81
N ARG A 31 6.03 9.54 -0.03
CA ARG A 31 7.28 10.08 -0.56
C ARG A 31 8.17 9.00 -1.17
N ALA A 32 8.32 7.88 -0.47
CA ALA A 32 9.14 6.76 -0.91
C ALA A 32 8.63 6.17 -2.24
N LEU A 33 7.34 5.88 -2.35
CA LEU A 33 6.73 5.37 -3.59
C LEU A 33 6.79 6.40 -4.72
N SER A 34 6.57 7.67 -4.43
CA SER A 34 6.63 8.73 -5.43
C SER A 34 8.03 8.94 -6.00
N SER A 35 9.06 8.49 -5.31
CA SER A 35 10.45 8.54 -5.80
C SER A 35 10.79 7.41 -6.77
N VAL A 36 9.98 6.35 -6.82
CA VAL A 36 10.20 5.22 -7.74
C VAL A 36 9.71 5.60 -9.14
N PRO A 37 10.58 5.62 -10.15
CA PRO A 37 10.17 5.94 -11.52
C PRO A 37 9.10 4.99 -12.04
N GLY A 38 8.11 5.53 -12.75
CA GLY A 38 7.00 4.76 -13.30
C GLY A 38 5.87 4.47 -12.31
N ILE A 39 6.02 4.79 -11.04
CA ILE A 39 4.93 4.67 -10.05
C ILE A 39 4.02 5.89 -10.13
N ARG A 40 2.72 5.65 -10.14
CA ARG A 40 1.67 6.65 -9.97
C ARG A 40 0.76 6.25 -8.82
N ILE A 41 0.68 7.11 -7.80
CA ILE A 41 -0.22 6.91 -6.67
C ILE A 41 -1.66 7.22 -7.11
N VAL A 42 -2.58 6.34 -6.76
CA VAL A 42 -4.01 6.46 -7.01
C VAL A 42 -4.70 6.88 -5.73
N GLY A 43 -5.36 8.05 -5.78
CA GLY A 43 -5.95 8.67 -4.59
C GLY A 43 -4.97 9.66 -3.95
N THR A 44 -5.23 10.96 -4.20
CA THR A 44 -4.38 12.07 -3.77
C THR A 44 -5.12 13.06 -2.88
N ALA A 45 -6.16 12.61 -2.18
CA ALA A 45 -6.89 13.43 -1.22
C ALA A 45 -5.96 13.92 -0.11
N ALA A 46 -6.22 15.13 0.41
CA ALA A 46 -5.43 15.71 1.49
C ALA A 46 -5.51 14.88 2.78
N GLN A 47 -6.68 14.30 3.04
CA GLN A 47 -6.89 13.39 4.17
C GLN A 47 -7.14 11.98 3.65
N LYS A 48 -6.32 11.04 4.07
CA LYS A 48 -6.36 9.63 3.67
C LYS A 48 -6.17 8.74 4.89
N THR A 49 -6.65 7.52 4.79
CA THR A 49 -6.25 6.46 5.71
C THR A 49 -4.89 5.87 5.30
N SER A 50 -4.32 5.03 6.13
CA SER A 50 -2.99 4.41 5.98
C SER A 50 -2.94 3.33 4.88
N VAL A 51 -3.42 3.69 3.70
CA VAL A 51 -3.46 2.83 2.51
C VAL A 51 -2.82 3.56 1.33
N LEU A 52 -1.88 2.90 0.66
CA LEU A 52 -1.21 3.38 -0.53
C LEU A 52 -1.63 2.51 -1.72
N SER A 53 -2.48 3.05 -2.58
CA SER A 53 -2.84 2.43 -3.86
C SER A 53 -1.99 3.03 -4.97
N PHE A 54 -1.47 2.20 -5.85
CA PHE A 54 -0.61 2.65 -6.93
C PHE A 54 -0.71 1.76 -8.16
N VAL A 55 -0.27 2.30 -9.28
CA VAL A 55 0.00 1.57 -10.52
C VAL A 55 1.44 1.82 -10.94
N MET A 56 1.99 0.90 -11.70
CA MET A 56 3.33 1.02 -12.29
C MET A 56 3.19 1.00 -13.81
N GLU A 57 3.89 1.89 -14.47
CA GLU A 57 3.88 1.99 -15.93
C GLU A 57 4.36 0.69 -16.55
N ASN A 58 3.62 0.20 -17.56
CA ASN A 58 3.89 -1.02 -18.31
C ASN A 58 3.93 -2.33 -17.49
N VAL A 59 3.49 -2.32 -16.23
CA VAL A 59 3.45 -3.52 -15.39
C VAL A 59 2.04 -3.73 -14.85
N HIS A 60 1.49 -4.91 -15.11
CA HIS A 60 0.17 -5.25 -14.55
C HIS A 60 0.27 -5.42 -13.03
N PRO A 61 -0.70 -4.92 -12.25
CA PRO A 61 -0.68 -5.06 -10.78
C PRO A 61 -0.53 -6.49 -10.27
N HIS A 62 -1.08 -7.48 -10.99
CA HIS A 62 -0.91 -8.89 -10.64
C HIS A 62 0.56 -9.33 -10.68
N ASP A 63 1.31 -8.89 -11.69
CA ASP A 63 2.74 -9.21 -11.81
C ASP A 63 3.55 -8.53 -10.69
N ILE A 64 3.20 -7.29 -10.34
CA ILE A 64 3.77 -6.60 -9.17
C ILE A 64 3.56 -7.46 -7.92
N GLY A 65 2.33 -7.90 -7.67
CA GLY A 65 2.00 -8.73 -6.51
C GLY A 65 2.81 -10.03 -6.45
N THR A 66 2.94 -10.71 -7.58
CA THR A 66 3.68 -11.98 -7.68
C THR A 66 5.17 -11.79 -7.37
N ILE A 67 5.79 -10.74 -7.93
CA ILE A 67 7.22 -10.48 -7.72
C ILE A 67 7.47 -10.02 -6.28
N LEU A 68 6.64 -9.14 -5.75
CA LEU A 68 6.76 -8.68 -4.37
C LEU A 68 6.61 -9.82 -3.36
N ASP A 69 5.72 -10.77 -3.63
CA ASP A 69 5.56 -11.97 -2.78
C ASP A 69 6.85 -12.79 -2.72
N GLN A 70 7.53 -12.96 -3.85
CA GLN A 70 8.85 -13.62 -3.92
C GLN A 70 9.93 -12.88 -3.13
N GLU A 71 9.82 -11.56 -3.01
CA GLU A 71 10.71 -10.71 -2.21
C GLU A 71 10.28 -10.61 -0.74
N GLY A 72 9.25 -11.35 -0.34
CA GLY A 72 8.74 -11.38 1.04
C GLY A 72 7.89 -10.17 1.42
N VAL A 73 7.35 -9.45 0.44
CA VAL A 73 6.48 -8.28 0.64
C VAL A 73 5.06 -8.58 0.21
N ALA A 74 4.15 -8.60 1.16
CA ALA A 74 2.73 -8.87 0.92
C ALA A 74 1.98 -7.57 0.58
N ILE A 75 1.37 -7.55 -0.60
CA ILE A 75 0.44 -6.49 -1.02
C ILE A 75 -0.83 -7.11 -1.59
N ARG A 76 -1.87 -6.32 -1.72
CA ARG A 76 -3.09 -6.73 -2.41
C ARG A 76 -3.16 -6.12 -3.80
N THR A 77 -3.58 -6.91 -4.79
CA THR A 77 -3.77 -6.46 -6.17
C THR A 77 -5.16 -6.79 -6.67
N GLY A 78 -5.65 -6.03 -7.64
CA GLY A 78 -6.93 -6.26 -8.29
C GLY A 78 -7.86 -5.05 -8.27
N HIS A 79 -9.16 -5.32 -8.37
CA HIS A 79 -10.20 -4.29 -8.36
C HIS A 79 -10.59 -3.84 -6.93
N HIS A 80 -10.23 -4.58 -5.90
CA HIS A 80 -10.59 -4.34 -4.50
C HIS A 80 -12.11 -4.27 -4.26
N CYS A 81 -12.90 -5.01 -5.06
CA CYS A 81 -14.37 -4.95 -5.08
C CYS A 81 -14.94 -3.56 -5.48
N THR A 82 -14.15 -2.78 -6.23
CA THR A 82 -14.50 -1.41 -6.65
C THR A 82 -14.28 -1.22 -8.15
N GLN A 83 -14.76 -2.14 -8.96
CA GLN A 83 -14.60 -2.08 -10.42
C GLN A 83 -15.07 -0.75 -11.04
N PRO A 84 -16.22 -0.15 -10.65
CA PRO A 84 -16.63 1.15 -11.18
C PRO A 84 -15.60 2.26 -10.87
N LEU A 85 -14.91 2.19 -9.74
CA LEU A 85 -13.84 3.13 -9.41
C LEU A 85 -12.62 2.93 -10.32
N MET A 86 -12.26 1.69 -10.61
CA MET A 86 -11.16 1.38 -11.55
C MET A 86 -11.45 1.94 -12.94
N GLU A 87 -12.67 1.78 -13.43
CA GLU A 87 -13.14 2.38 -14.70
C GLU A 87 -13.04 3.91 -14.67
N ARG A 88 -13.52 4.53 -13.59
CA ARG A 88 -13.44 6.00 -13.40
C ARG A 88 -11.99 6.50 -13.39
N MET A 89 -11.07 5.75 -12.80
CA MET A 89 -9.65 6.10 -12.72
C MET A 89 -8.87 5.73 -14.00
N GLY A 90 -9.52 5.05 -14.94
CA GLY A 90 -8.89 4.63 -16.21
C GLY A 90 -7.78 3.59 -16.02
N VAL A 91 -7.93 2.72 -15.03
CA VAL A 91 -6.96 1.65 -14.74
C VAL A 91 -7.67 0.29 -14.66
N PRO A 92 -7.02 -0.81 -15.11
CA PRO A 92 -7.63 -2.14 -15.04
C PRO A 92 -7.68 -2.66 -13.59
N ALA A 93 -6.74 -2.29 -12.78
CA ALA A 93 -6.55 -2.72 -11.40
C ALA A 93 -5.52 -1.83 -10.72
N THR A 94 -5.36 -1.96 -9.40
CA THR A 94 -4.29 -1.31 -8.64
C THR A 94 -3.56 -2.30 -7.75
N ALA A 95 -2.33 -1.96 -7.37
CA ALA A 95 -1.61 -2.56 -6.26
C ALA A 95 -1.86 -1.71 -5.00
N ARG A 96 -2.03 -2.35 -3.85
CA ARG A 96 -2.37 -1.68 -2.60
C ARG A 96 -1.50 -2.17 -1.46
N ALA A 97 -0.74 -1.26 -0.87
CA ALA A 97 -0.03 -1.46 0.38
C ALA A 97 -0.85 -0.84 1.52
N SER A 98 -1.21 -1.66 2.50
CA SER A 98 -1.93 -1.22 3.69
C SER A 98 -0.98 -1.21 4.88
N LEU A 99 -0.97 -0.12 5.62
CA LEU A 99 -0.11 0.10 6.77
C LEU A 99 -0.94 0.08 8.06
N ALA A 100 -0.36 -0.45 9.11
CA ALA A 100 -0.98 -0.49 10.42
C ALA A 100 0.02 -0.11 11.52
N LEU A 101 -0.45 -0.06 12.74
CA LEU A 101 0.33 0.33 13.93
C LEU A 101 1.61 -0.49 14.16
N TYR A 102 1.68 -1.71 13.59
CA TYR A 102 2.84 -2.60 13.72
C TYR A 102 3.83 -2.52 12.56
N ASN A 103 3.52 -1.75 11.50
CA ASN A 103 4.44 -1.57 10.39
C ASN A 103 5.52 -0.54 10.70
N THR A 104 6.63 -0.60 9.97
CA THR A 104 7.80 0.26 10.17
C THR A 104 8.25 0.91 8.86
N LYS A 105 9.08 1.94 8.98
CA LYS A 105 9.72 2.58 7.82
C LYS A 105 10.63 1.61 7.06
N ASP A 106 11.32 0.71 7.78
CA ASP A 106 12.17 -0.32 7.17
C ASP A 106 11.37 -1.26 6.26
N GLU A 107 10.12 -1.58 6.63
CA GLU A 107 9.22 -2.38 5.79
C GLU A 107 8.78 -1.61 4.55
N ILE A 108 8.56 -0.31 4.63
CA ILE A 108 8.31 0.55 3.47
C ILE A 108 9.54 0.59 2.55
N ASP A 109 10.73 0.69 3.11
CA ASP A 109 11.97 0.62 2.33
C ASP A 109 12.14 -0.73 1.64
N ALA A 110 11.73 -1.83 2.30
CA ALA A 110 11.68 -3.15 1.69
C ALA A 110 10.72 -3.21 0.50
N LEU A 111 9.55 -2.59 0.62
CA LEU A 111 8.60 -2.45 -0.49
C LEU A 111 9.23 -1.71 -1.67
N VAL A 112 9.92 -0.60 -1.43
CA VAL A 112 10.59 0.17 -2.48
C VAL A 112 11.67 -0.66 -3.18
N ARG A 113 12.51 -1.36 -2.42
CA ARG A 113 13.53 -2.27 -3.00
C ARG A 113 12.91 -3.37 -3.85
N ALA A 114 11.79 -3.95 -3.41
CA ALA A 114 11.06 -4.96 -4.18
C ALA A 114 10.48 -4.39 -5.47
N LEU A 115 9.99 -3.14 -5.45
CA LEU A 115 9.51 -2.45 -6.65
C LEU A 115 10.65 -2.14 -7.64
N ASP A 116 11.85 -1.86 -7.18
CA ASP A 116 13.03 -1.74 -8.05
C ASP A 116 13.33 -3.06 -8.76
N LYS A 117 13.15 -4.21 -8.10
CA LYS A 117 13.23 -5.53 -8.74
C LYS A 117 12.18 -5.71 -9.84
N VAL A 118 10.96 -5.29 -9.60
CA VAL A 118 9.91 -5.31 -10.64
C VAL A 118 10.37 -4.53 -11.87
N ARG A 119 10.91 -3.33 -11.68
CA ARG A 119 11.42 -2.50 -12.78
C ARG A 119 12.53 -3.20 -13.56
N GLU A 120 13.51 -3.79 -12.87
CA GLU A 120 14.59 -4.53 -13.51
C GLU A 120 14.11 -5.65 -14.43
N ILE A 121 13.00 -6.29 -14.09
CA ILE A 121 12.42 -7.39 -14.89
C ILE A 121 11.69 -6.87 -16.14
N PHE A 122 11.02 -5.72 -16.05
CA PHE A 122 10.16 -5.17 -17.10
C PHE A 122 10.82 -4.05 -17.93
N ASP A 123 12.00 -3.62 -17.57
CA ASP A 123 12.79 -2.63 -18.35
C ASP A 123 13.59 -3.30 -19.55
#